data_539a8edcc328082686233decb1a13c28
#
_entry.id   539a8edcc328082686233decb1a13c28
#
_cell.length_a   1.000
_cell.length_b   1.000
_cell.length_c   1.000
_cell.angle_alpha   90.00
_cell.angle_beta   90.00
_cell.angle_gamma   90.00
#
_symmetry.space_group_name_H-M   'P 1'
#
loop_
_entity.id
_entity.type
_entity.pdbx_description
1 polymer ?
#
loop_
_entity_poly.entity_id
_entity_poly.type
_entity_poly.pdbx_seq_one_letter_code
_entity_poly.pdbx_strand_id
1 'polypeptide(L)'
;GDVYKRQISIIDRGNGLKQVNTQKLFTRFYQGTGEQSGTGIGLSYSRILVELHGGSIGARDNQEAGATFFFELPLRQQSEEIVCQPKAYLNELMNDDSKEQLPEENTFDTSPYSILVVDDNPDLTDFLKKSLGEYFKRVVIASDGVEALQLTRNHAPDIIVSDVMMPRMNGYELCKNIKEDITISHIPIILLTARDDKQSQLSGYKNGADAYLTKPFEIEMLMEIIR
;
A
#
# COMPACT_ATOMS: atom_id res chain seq x y z
N GLY A 1 35.26 -5.61 -12.00
CA GLY A 1 34.98 -7.01 -11.71
C GLY A 1 33.58 -7.36 -12.20
N ASP A 2 33.43 -8.47 -12.91
CA ASP A 2 32.16 -8.89 -13.49
C ASP A 2 31.14 -9.13 -12.36
N VAL A 3 30.05 -8.38 -12.37
CA VAL A 3 28.92 -8.58 -11.47
C VAL A 3 28.06 -9.69 -12.09
N TYR A 4 28.13 -10.87 -11.51
CA TYR A 4 27.24 -11.98 -11.92
C TYR A 4 25.80 -11.59 -11.59
N LYS A 5 24.93 -11.59 -12.61
CA LYS A 5 23.49 -11.33 -12.47
C LYS A 5 22.72 -12.61 -12.70
N ARG A 6 21.61 -12.77 -12.00
CA ARG A 6 20.62 -13.82 -12.25
C ARG A 6 19.35 -13.20 -12.79
N GLN A 7 18.90 -13.68 -13.94
CA GLN A 7 17.63 -13.29 -14.54
C GLN A 7 16.54 -14.28 -14.18
N ILE A 8 15.36 -13.77 -13.84
CA ILE A 8 14.13 -14.53 -13.66
C ILE A 8 13.13 -14.00 -14.68
N SER A 9 12.48 -14.90 -15.41
CA SER A 9 11.53 -14.56 -16.47
C SER A 9 10.20 -15.24 -16.24
N ILE A 10 9.10 -14.48 -16.38
CA ILE A 10 7.73 -14.94 -16.32
C ILE A 10 7.15 -14.79 -17.72
N ILE A 11 6.70 -15.90 -18.31
CA ILE A 11 6.24 -15.97 -19.70
C ILE A 11 4.75 -16.30 -19.69
N ASP A 12 3.94 -15.46 -20.33
CA ASP A 12 2.52 -15.73 -20.57
C ASP A 12 2.25 -16.03 -22.06
N ARG A 13 1.04 -16.52 -22.33
CA ARG A 13 0.52 -16.78 -23.68
C ARG A 13 -0.71 -15.91 -24.00
N GLY A 14 -0.79 -14.73 -23.41
CA GLY A 14 -1.88 -13.76 -23.59
C GLY A 14 -1.77 -12.98 -24.90
N ASN A 15 -2.40 -11.80 -24.92
CA ASN A 15 -2.46 -10.93 -26.10
C ASN A 15 -1.13 -10.21 -26.43
N GLY A 16 -0.13 -10.28 -25.54
CA GLY A 16 1.15 -9.59 -25.67
C GLY A 16 1.05 -8.08 -25.38
N LEU A 17 2.10 -7.35 -25.74
CA LEU A 17 2.28 -5.92 -25.45
C LEU A 17 2.20 -5.03 -26.71
N LYS A 18 1.73 -5.54 -27.85
CA LYS A 18 1.80 -4.88 -29.18
C LYS A 18 1.22 -3.47 -29.26
N GLN A 19 0.36 -3.09 -28.31
CA GLN A 19 -0.26 -1.75 -28.24
C GLN A 19 0.11 -0.98 -26.98
N VAL A 20 1.07 -1.51 -26.21
CA VAL A 20 1.44 -0.99 -24.90
C VAL A 20 2.83 -0.37 -24.99
N ASN A 21 2.99 0.85 -24.51
CA ASN A 21 4.29 1.45 -24.37
C ASN A 21 5.06 0.74 -23.24
N THR A 22 6.01 -0.12 -23.59
CA THR A 22 6.78 -0.93 -22.64
C THR A 22 7.59 -0.09 -21.66
N GLN A 23 7.98 1.15 -22.02
CA GLN A 23 8.67 2.08 -21.12
C GLN A 23 7.73 2.63 -20.05
N LYS A 24 6.42 2.78 -20.38
CA LYS A 24 5.41 3.27 -19.44
C LYS A 24 4.78 2.16 -18.58
N LEU A 25 4.99 0.87 -18.91
CA LEU A 25 4.44 -0.26 -18.16
C LEU A 25 4.78 -0.26 -16.66
N PHE A 26 5.93 0.27 -16.32
CA PHE A 26 6.47 0.31 -14.96
C PHE A 26 6.28 1.68 -14.29
N THR A 27 5.47 2.57 -14.88
CA THR A 27 5.08 3.83 -14.24
C THR A 27 3.82 3.62 -13.40
N ARG A 28 3.67 4.39 -12.32
CA ARG A 28 2.50 4.32 -11.44
C ARG A 28 1.22 4.64 -12.22
N PHE A 29 0.15 3.93 -11.89
CA PHE A 29 -1.20 4.11 -12.45
C PHE A 29 -1.32 3.86 -13.96
N TYR A 30 -0.26 3.40 -14.63
CA TYR A 30 -0.36 3.05 -16.03
C TYR A 30 -1.21 1.79 -16.20
N GLN A 31 -2.27 1.93 -16.99
CA GLN A 31 -3.18 0.85 -17.39
C GLN A 31 -3.11 0.71 -18.92
N GLY A 32 -2.91 -0.50 -19.39
CA GLY A 32 -3.00 -0.79 -20.83
C GLY A 32 -4.45 -0.61 -21.33
N THR A 33 -4.64 -0.61 -22.65
CA THR A 33 -5.93 -0.39 -23.33
C THR A 33 -6.93 -1.55 -23.21
N GLY A 34 -7.11 -2.14 -22.02
CA GLY A 34 -8.02 -3.27 -21.79
C GLY A 34 -9.04 -2.98 -20.69
N GLU A 35 -10.27 -3.49 -20.87
CA GLU A 35 -11.39 -3.35 -19.92
C GLU A 35 -11.21 -4.06 -18.56
N GLN A 36 -10.03 -4.59 -18.25
CA GLN A 36 -9.77 -5.26 -16.97
C GLN A 36 -9.17 -4.27 -15.97
N SER A 37 -9.94 -4.01 -14.92
CA SER A 37 -9.58 -3.11 -13.83
C SER A 37 -8.43 -3.66 -12.99
N GLY A 38 -7.25 -3.08 -13.16
CA GLY A 38 -6.14 -3.20 -12.22
C GLY A 38 -5.80 -1.81 -11.69
N THR A 39 -5.22 -1.70 -10.51
CA THR A 39 -4.85 -0.41 -9.90
C THR A 39 -3.66 0.28 -10.61
N GLY A 40 -2.97 -0.40 -11.53
CA GLY A 40 -1.78 0.13 -12.20
C GLY A 40 -0.55 0.31 -11.29
N ILE A 41 -0.61 -0.22 -10.05
CA ILE A 41 0.45 -0.04 -9.04
C ILE A 41 1.43 -1.23 -9.03
N GLY A 42 0.99 -2.44 -9.38
CA GLY A 42 1.76 -3.67 -9.21
C GLY A 42 3.13 -3.64 -9.90
N LEU A 43 3.18 -3.30 -11.20
CA LEU A 43 4.43 -3.29 -11.96
C LEU A 43 5.38 -2.16 -11.54
N SER A 44 4.85 -0.99 -11.19
CA SER A 44 5.66 0.12 -10.67
C SER A 44 6.28 -0.23 -9.32
N TYR A 45 5.53 -0.90 -8.45
CA TYR A 45 6.05 -1.40 -7.17
C TYR A 45 7.11 -2.49 -7.36
N SER A 46 6.89 -3.43 -8.30
CA SER A 46 7.88 -4.45 -8.65
C SER A 46 9.19 -3.82 -9.15
N ARG A 47 9.11 -2.75 -9.94
CA ARG A 47 10.28 -1.99 -10.40
C ARG A 47 11.07 -1.42 -9.22
N ILE A 48 10.40 -0.74 -8.29
CA ILE A 48 11.03 -0.17 -7.10
C ILE A 48 11.76 -1.25 -6.30
N LEU A 49 11.11 -2.39 -6.07
CA LEU A 49 11.72 -3.50 -5.32
C LEU A 49 12.98 -4.03 -6.01
N VAL A 50 12.94 -4.25 -7.32
CA VAL A 50 14.08 -4.76 -8.10
C VAL A 50 15.24 -3.75 -8.08
N GLU A 51 14.96 -2.45 -8.27
CA GLU A 51 15.95 -1.38 -8.25
C GLU A 51 16.59 -1.21 -6.86
N LEU A 52 15.80 -1.34 -5.77
CA LEU A 52 16.32 -1.35 -4.39
C LEU A 52 17.29 -2.51 -4.13
N HIS A 53 17.18 -3.61 -4.87
CA HIS A 53 18.13 -4.73 -4.81
C HIS A 53 19.28 -4.58 -5.82
N GLY A 54 19.44 -3.41 -6.44
CA GLY A 54 20.47 -3.14 -7.43
C GLY A 54 20.27 -3.88 -8.76
N GLY A 55 19.04 -4.28 -9.04
CA GLY A 55 18.64 -5.01 -10.23
C GLY A 55 18.01 -4.14 -11.32
N SER A 56 17.49 -4.80 -12.36
CA SER A 56 16.73 -4.17 -13.45
C SER A 56 15.53 -5.03 -13.82
N ILE A 57 14.43 -4.40 -14.25
CA ILE A 57 13.19 -5.06 -14.68
C ILE A 57 12.80 -4.63 -16.08
N GLY A 58 12.19 -5.53 -16.86
CA GLY A 58 11.75 -5.23 -18.20
C GLY A 58 10.63 -6.15 -18.67
N ALA A 59 10.04 -5.81 -19.82
CA ALA A 59 9.05 -6.62 -20.50
C ALA A 59 9.27 -6.60 -22.01
N ARG A 60 8.89 -7.68 -22.69
CA ARG A 60 8.96 -7.81 -24.16
C ARG A 60 7.86 -8.70 -24.68
N ASP A 61 7.45 -8.49 -25.94
CA ASP A 61 6.57 -9.41 -26.64
C ASP A 61 7.26 -10.74 -26.95
N ASN A 62 6.51 -11.83 -26.92
CA ASN A 62 6.95 -13.12 -27.41
C ASN A 62 6.77 -13.20 -28.94
N GLN A 63 7.57 -14.07 -29.59
CA GLN A 63 7.52 -14.20 -31.04
C GLN A 63 6.19 -14.77 -31.56
N GLU A 64 5.57 -15.69 -30.82
CA GLU A 64 4.31 -16.33 -31.21
C GLU A 64 3.10 -15.63 -30.59
N ALA A 65 2.98 -15.65 -29.25
CA ALA A 65 1.90 -15.01 -28.51
C ALA A 65 2.32 -14.70 -27.06
N GLY A 66 1.69 -13.68 -26.45
CA GLY A 66 1.91 -13.29 -25.06
C GLY A 66 3.11 -12.39 -24.84
N ALA A 67 3.46 -12.20 -23.59
CA ALA A 67 4.55 -11.35 -23.13
C ALA A 67 5.51 -12.12 -22.22
N THR A 68 6.74 -11.62 -22.13
CA THR A 68 7.73 -12.04 -21.14
C THR A 68 8.10 -10.85 -20.28
N PHE A 69 7.83 -10.95 -18.98
CA PHE A 69 8.34 -10.06 -17.97
C PHE A 69 9.60 -10.67 -17.37
N PHE A 70 10.64 -9.88 -17.19
CA PHE A 70 11.90 -10.36 -16.64
C PHE A 70 12.51 -9.35 -15.69
N PHE A 71 13.25 -9.84 -14.70
CA PHE A 71 14.08 -9.00 -13.86
C PHE A 71 15.43 -9.66 -13.58
N GLU A 72 16.45 -8.84 -13.38
CA GLU A 72 17.81 -9.25 -13.12
C GLU A 72 18.24 -8.75 -11.75
N LEU A 73 18.85 -9.62 -10.95
CA LEU A 73 19.41 -9.24 -9.64
C LEU A 73 20.90 -9.60 -9.59
N PRO A 74 21.75 -8.79 -8.95
CA PRO A 74 23.16 -9.12 -8.73
C PRO A 74 23.29 -10.32 -7.78
N LEU A 75 24.19 -11.26 -8.08
CA LEU A 75 24.44 -12.44 -7.26
C LEU A 75 25.30 -12.18 -6.02
N ARG A 76 25.98 -11.03 -5.94
CA ARG A 76 26.74 -10.62 -4.77
C ARG A 76 25.97 -9.52 -4.06
N GLN A 77 25.39 -9.86 -2.93
CA GLN A 77 25.21 -8.90 -1.86
C GLN A 77 26.56 -8.70 -1.19
N GLN A 78 27.21 -7.58 -1.43
CA GLN A 78 28.14 -7.08 -0.43
C GLN A 78 27.28 -6.74 0.78
N SER A 79 27.60 -7.34 1.92
CA SER A 79 27.01 -7.01 3.23
C SER A 79 27.57 -5.66 3.71
N GLU A 80 27.30 -4.61 2.99
CA GLU A 80 27.26 -3.27 3.55
C GLU A 80 25.82 -3.09 4.00
N GLU A 81 25.64 -2.77 5.27
CA GLU A 81 24.35 -2.37 5.81
C GLU A 81 23.75 -1.33 4.87
N ILE A 82 22.81 -1.76 4.05
CA ILE A 82 21.99 -0.83 3.28
C ILE A 82 21.14 -0.13 4.33
N VAL A 83 21.63 1.01 4.81
CA VAL A 83 20.78 2.00 5.46
C VAL A 83 19.85 2.49 4.36
N CYS A 84 18.77 1.74 4.16
CA CYS A 84 17.67 2.18 3.33
C CYS A 84 17.18 3.52 3.92
N GLN A 85 17.52 4.61 3.27
CA GLN A 85 16.81 5.87 3.44
C GLN A 85 15.72 5.91 2.33
N PRO A 86 14.50 5.44 2.60
CA PRO A 86 13.44 5.42 1.59
C PRO A 86 13.06 6.82 1.10
N LYS A 87 13.28 7.84 1.96
CA LYS A 87 12.94 9.25 1.67
C LYS A 87 13.76 9.87 0.53
N ALA A 88 15.05 9.54 0.39
CA ALA A 88 15.88 10.11 -0.67
C ALA A 88 15.49 9.53 -2.04
N TYR A 89 15.24 8.24 -2.11
CA TYR A 89 14.92 7.55 -3.36
C TYR A 89 13.52 7.86 -3.88
N LEU A 90 12.55 8.04 -2.98
CA LEU A 90 11.19 8.45 -3.34
C LEU A 90 11.17 9.90 -3.85
N ASN A 91 11.97 10.79 -3.26
CA ASN A 91 12.05 12.18 -3.69
C ASN A 91 12.81 12.36 -5.03
N GLU A 92 13.81 11.54 -5.35
CA GLU A 92 14.46 11.56 -6.67
C GLU A 92 13.55 11.01 -7.78
N LEU A 93 12.68 10.03 -7.48
CA LEU A 93 11.69 9.52 -8.43
C LEU A 93 10.49 10.46 -8.61
N MET A 94 10.29 11.43 -7.71
CA MET A 94 9.24 12.45 -7.82
C MET A 94 9.71 13.73 -8.52
N ASN A 95 11.02 13.90 -8.77
CA ASN A 95 11.62 15.09 -9.39
C ASN A 95 12.06 14.87 -10.84
N ASP A 96 11.41 13.98 -11.58
CA ASP A 96 11.59 13.93 -13.02
C ASP A 96 10.82 15.11 -13.66
N ASP A 97 11.58 16.19 -13.94
CA ASP A 97 11.12 17.46 -14.54
C ASP A 97 10.68 17.28 -16.01
N SER A 98 9.88 16.29 -16.32
CA SER A 98 9.06 16.31 -17.52
C SER A 98 7.71 16.93 -17.17
N LYS A 99 7.61 18.26 -17.36
CA LYS A 99 6.34 19.01 -17.43
C LYS A 99 5.51 18.55 -18.63
N GLU A 100 5.06 17.31 -18.63
CA GLU A 100 3.82 16.93 -19.32
C GLU A 100 2.70 17.10 -18.30
N GLN A 101 1.70 17.90 -18.67
CA GLN A 101 0.47 18.14 -17.93
C GLN A 101 -0.04 16.79 -17.41
N LEU A 102 0.15 16.57 -16.12
CA LEU A 102 -0.52 15.48 -15.39
C LEU A 102 -2.01 15.64 -15.65
N PRO A 103 -2.76 14.58 -16.02
CA PRO A 103 -4.20 14.61 -15.93
C PRO A 103 -4.51 15.10 -14.52
N GLU A 104 -5.47 16.03 -14.41
CA GLU A 104 -5.95 16.57 -13.14
C GLU A 104 -5.99 15.42 -12.12
N GLU A 105 -5.27 15.58 -11.02
CA GLU A 105 -5.31 14.63 -9.90
C GLU A 105 -6.80 14.39 -9.63
N ASN A 106 -7.27 13.18 -9.90
CA ASN A 106 -8.51 12.70 -9.31
C ASN A 106 -8.25 12.63 -7.81
N THR A 107 -8.27 13.78 -7.16
CA THR A 107 -8.21 13.88 -5.71
C THR A 107 -9.46 13.21 -5.20
N PHE A 108 -9.31 11.96 -4.73
CA PHE A 108 -10.42 11.27 -4.09
C PHE A 108 -10.90 12.13 -2.93
N ASP A 109 -12.11 12.66 -3.08
CA ASP A 109 -12.71 13.54 -2.06
C ASP A 109 -13.15 12.66 -0.87
N THR A 110 -12.45 12.77 0.24
CA THR A 110 -12.78 12.06 1.48
C THR A 110 -13.82 12.82 2.32
N SER A 111 -14.19 14.04 1.95
CA SER A 111 -15.10 14.90 2.72
C SER A 111 -16.50 14.30 2.99
N PRO A 112 -17.10 13.43 2.12
CA PRO A 112 -18.39 12.82 2.43
C PRO A 112 -18.29 11.63 3.40
N TYR A 113 -17.09 11.09 3.63
CA TYR A 113 -16.89 9.82 4.34
C TYR A 113 -16.62 10.01 5.85
N SER A 114 -16.82 8.92 6.59
CA SER A 114 -16.56 8.82 8.02
C SER A 114 -15.43 7.84 8.31
N ILE A 115 -14.58 8.17 9.28
CA ILE A 115 -13.46 7.33 9.70
C ILE A 115 -13.56 7.00 11.19
N LEU A 116 -13.28 5.74 11.54
CA LEU A 116 -13.12 5.28 12.91
C LEU A 116 -11.62 5.12 13.20
N VAL A 117 -11.11 5.82 14.18
CA VAL A 117 -9.73 5.72 14.67
C VAL A 117 -9.74 4.99 16.01
N VAL A 118 -8.90 3.97 16.13
CA VAL A 118 -8.84 3.10 17.31
C VAL A 118 -7.41 3.06 17.83
N ASP A 119 -7.18 3.62 18.99
CA ASP A 119 -5.87 3.61 19.66
C ASP A 119 -6.09 3.88 21.15
N ASP A 120 -5.33 3.22 22.03
CA ASP A 120 -5.43 3.40 23.49
C ASP A 120 -4.65 4.63 24.00
N ASN A 121 -3.87 5.28 23.14
CA ASN A 121 -3.16 6.51 23.45
C ASN A 121 -4.03 7.74 23.15
N PRO A 122 -4.51 8.47 24.20
CA PRO A 122 -5.37 9.63 24.03
C PRO A 122 -4.70 10.79 23.27
N ASP A 123 -3.38 10.97 23.43
CA ASP A 123 -2.66 12.04 22.74
C ASP A 123 -2.63 11.81 21.23
N LEU A 124 -2.46 10.55 20.82
CA LEU A 124 -2.46 10.18 19.41
C LEU A 124 -3.87 10.26 18.81
N THR A 125 -4.89 9.78 19.52
CA THR A 125 -6.28 9.88 19.04
C THR A 125 -6.76 11.31 18.92
N ASP A 126 -6.40 12.21 19.86
CA ASP A 126 -6.70 13.63 19.78
C ASP A 126 -5.99 14.30 18.60
N PHE A 127 -4.72 13.97 18.38
CA PHE A 127 -3.97 14.44 17.21
C PHE A 127 -4.61 13.97 15.90
N LEU A 128 -4.90 12.67 15.77
CA LEU A 128 -5.52 12.10 14.56
C LEU A 128 -6.93 12.67 14.32
N LYS A 129 -7.73 12.82 15.38
CA LYS A 129 -9.07 13.43 15.29
C LYS A 129 -9.02 14.84 14.74
N LYS A 130 -8.06 15.65 15.21
CA LYS A 130 -7.89 17.02 14.73
C LYS A 130 -7.40 17.06 13.29
N SER A 131 -6.37 16.29 12.95
CA SER A 131 -5.78 16.27 11.62
C SER A 131 -6.72 15.69 10.57
N LEU A 132 -7.41 14.58 10.87
CA LEU A 132 -8.34 13.93 9.95
C LEU A 132 -9.69 14.64 9.85
N GLY A 133 -10.03 15.47 10.83
CA GLY A 133 -11.25 16.28 10.81
C GLY A 133 -11.30 17.32 9.68
N GLU A 134 -10.17 17.62 9.05
CA GLU A 134 -10.09 18.49 7.87
C GLU A 134 -10.44 17.73 6.57
N TYR A 135 -10.33 16.39 6.57
CA TYR A 135 -10.49 15.54 5.41
C TYR A 135 -11.79 14.73 5.42
N PHE A 136 -12.31 14.38 6.61
CA PHE A 136 -13.48 13.51 6.76
C PHE A 136 -14.66 14.25 7.36
N LYS A 137 -15.87 13.88 6.89
CA LYS A 137 -17.12 14.41 7.44
C LYS A 137 -17.27 14.14 8.94
N ARG A 138 -16.79 12.98 9.38
CA ARG A 138 -16.88 12.53 10.78
C ARG A 138 -15.70 11.67 11.15
N VAL A 139 -15.03 12.02 12.22
CA VAL A 139 -13.98 11.22 12.87
C VAL A 139 -14.52 10.68 14.19
N VAL A 140 -14.64 9.37 14.31
CA VAL A 140 -15.07 8.66 15.51
C VAL A 140 -13.83 8.07 16.16
N ILE A 141 -13.77 8.08 17.49
CA ILE A 141 -12.65 7.55 18.27
C ILE A 141 -13.13 6.36 19.10
N ALA A 142 -12.30 5.33 19.18
CA ALA A 142 -12.43 4.23 20.13
C ALA A 142 -11.08 4.02 20.85
N SER A 143 -11.13 3.62 22.11
CA SER A 143 -9.96 3.39 22.95
C SER A 143 -9.44 1.95 22.91
N ASP A 144 -10.17 1.02 22.30
CA ASP A 144 -9.79 -0.39 22.12
C ASP A 144 -10.68 -1.09 21.09
N GLY A 145 -10.33 -2.34 20.77
CA GLY A 145 -11.05 -3.12 19.77
C GLY A 145 -12.48 -3.49 20.15
N VAL A 146 -12.83 -3.61 21.44
CA VAL A 146 -14.19 -3.94 21.88
C VAL A 146 -15.12 -2.76 21.61
N GLU A 147 -14.71 -1.57 22.02
CA GLU A 147 -15.44 -0.33 21.75
C GLU A 147 -15.55 -0.07 20.24
N ALA A 148 -14.44 -0.27 19.52
CA ALA A 148 -14.39 -0.12 18.06
C ALA A 148 -15.40 -1.04 17.35
N LEU A 149 -15.48 -2.31 17.74
CA LEU A 149 -16.44 -3.27 17.16
C LEU A 149 -17.90 -2.85 17.39
N GLN A 150 -18.22 -2.34 18.59
CA GLN A 150 -19.55 -1.82 18.90
C GLN A 150 -19.88 -0.57 18.06
N LEU A 151 -18.93 0.37 17.97
CA LEU A 151 -19.10 1.58 17.17
C LEU A 151 -19.23 1.26 15.68
N THR A 152 -18.47 0.29 15.18
CA THR A 152 -18.55 -0.15 13.78
C THR A 152 -19.94 -0.69 13.45
N ARG A 153 -20.53 -1.54 14.32
CA ARG A 153 -21.89 -2.08 14.14
C ARG A 153 -22.97 -1.00 14.21
N ASN A 154 -22.79 -0.01 15.08
CA ASN A 154 -23.80 1.04 15.30
C ASN A 154 -23.75 2.17 14.27
N HIS A 155 -22.58 2.48 13.72
CA HIS A 155 -22.35 3.69 12.92
C HIS A 155 -21.85 3.40 11.51
N ALA A 156 -21.45 2.16 11.21
CA ALA A 156 -20.94 1.72 9.91
C ALA A 156 -19.97 2.77 9.29
N PRO A 157 -18.77 3.00 9.89
CA PRO A 157 -17.81 3.93 9.31
C PRO A 157 -17.35 3.43 7.94
N ASP A 158 -16.96 4.36 7.08
CA ASP A 158 -16.52 4.03 5.73
C ASP A 158 -15.11 3.41 5.72
N ILE A 159 -14.30 3.71 6.75
CA ILE A 159 -12.95 3.15 6.93
C ILE A 159 -12.57 3.10 8.41
N ILE A 160 -11.72 2.14 8.77
CA ILE A 160 -11.18 1.97 10.13
C ILE A 160 -9.66 2.06 10.07
N VAL A 161 -9.08 2.85 10.99
CA VAL A 161 -7.64 2.91 11.26
C VAL A 161 -7.43 2.48 12.69
N SER A 162 -6.74 1.37 12.92
CA SER A 162 -6.60 0.79 14.26
C SER A 162 -5.15 0.53 14.62
N ASP A 163 -4.75 0.89 15.83
CA ASP A 163 -3.52 0.33 16.41
C ASP A 163 -3.61 -1.19 16.54
N VAL A 164 -2.47 -1.84 16.45
CA VAL A 164 -2.34 -3.29 16.68
C VAL A 164 -2.33 -3.60 18.17
N MET A 165 -1.58 -2.83 18.95
CA MET A 165 -1.30 -3.13 20.36
C MET A 165 -2.23 -2.35 21.29
N MET A 166 -3.38 -2.93 21.60
CA MET A 166 -4.38 -2.31 22.48
C MET A 166 -4.85 -3.28 23.56
N PRO A 167 -5.33 -2.77 24.71
CA PRO A 167 -5.91 -3.61 25.75
C PRO A 167 -7.26 -4.23 25.33
N ARG A 168 -7.71 -5.26 26.03
CA ARG A 168 -8.99 -5.98 25.87
C ARG A 168 -9.11 -6.73 24.55
N MET A 169 -9.04 -6.05 23.41
CA MET A 169 -9.06 -6.61 22.07
C MET A 169 -8.04 -5.86 21.21
N ASN A 170 -7.05 -6.56 20.71
CA ASN A 170 -6.01 -5.99 19.85
C ASN A 170 -6.51 -5.77 18.41
N GLY A 171 -5.75 -5.02 17.60
CA GLY A 171 -6.14 -4.67 16.23
C GLY A 171 -6.30 -5.87 15.29
N TYR A 172 -5.55 -6.96 15.50
CA TYR A 172 -5.70 -8.19 14.72
C TYR A 172 -7.00 -8.92 15.04
N GLU A 173 -7.35 -9.01 16.33
CA GLU A 173 -8.62 -9.59 16.77
C GLU A 173 -9.81 -8.76 16.29
N LEU A 174 -9.71 -7.43 16.37
CA LEU A 174 -10.72 -6.52 15.82
C LEU A 174 -10.91 -6.76 14.32
N CYS A 175 -9.83 -6.78 13.54
CA CYS A 175 -9.87 -7.03 12.11
C CYS A 175 -10.55 -8.36 11.79
N LYS A 176 -10.17 -9.44 12.47
CA LYS A 176 -10.79 -10.76 12.32
C LYS A 176 -12.29 -10.72 12.59
N ASN A 177 -12.71 -10.13 13.71
CA ASN A 177 -14.13 -10.03 14.07
C ASN A 177 -14.94 -9.24 13.04
N ILE A 178 -14.38 -8.16 12.47
CA ILE A 178 -15.04 -7.36 11.44
C ILE A 178 -15.13 -8.17 10.13
N LYS A 179 -14.06 -8.82 9.69
CA LYS A 179 -14.06 -9.58 8.43
C LYS A 179 -14.91 -10.86 8.48
N GLU A 180 -15.15 -11.41 9.66
CA GLU A 180 -16.06 -12.56 9.87
C GLU A 180 -17.53 -12.13 9.94
N ASP A 181 -17.85 -10.88 10.21
CA ASP A 181 -19.22 -10.35 10.28
C ASP A 181 -19.66 -9.83 8.91
N ILE A 182 -20.56 -10.56 8.24
CA ILE A 182 -21.03 -10.29 6.87
C ILE A 182 -21.58 -8.86 6.74
N THR A 183 -22.16 -8.29 7.80
CA THR A 183 -22.78 -6.95 7.76
C THR A 183 -21.76 -5.80 7.68
N ILE A 184 -20.54 -6.01 8.18
CA ILE A 184 -19.49 -5.00 8.28
C ILE A 184 -18.16 -5.44 7.63
N SER A 185 -18.09 -6.66 7.08
CA SER A 185 -16.85 -7.22 6.49
C SER A 185 -16.31 -6.42 5.30
N HIS A 186 -17.16 -5.64 4.63
CA HIS A 186 -16.81 -4.78 3.51
C HIS A 186 -16.01 -3.54 3.92
N ILE A 187 -16.04 -3.16 5.21
CA ILE A 187 -15.36 -1.96 5.70
C ILE A 187 -13.85 -2.19 5.66
N PRO A 188 -13.08 -1.33 4.96
CA PRO A 188 -11.64 -1.44 4.91
C PRO A 188 -11.00 -1.09 6.25
N ILE A 189 -9.92 -1.83 6.60
CA ILE A 189 -9.19 -1.68 7.85
C ILE A 189 -7.71 -1.48 7.55
N ILE A 190 -7.16 -0.38 8.06
CA ILE A 190 -5.72 -0.09 8.07
C ILE A 190 -5.20 -0.35 9.47
N LEU A 191 -4.17 -1.18 9.61
CA LEU A 191 -3.52 -1.45 10.89
C LEU A 191 -2.24 -0.61 11.05
N LEU A 192 -2.14 0.09 12.19
CA LEU A 192 -0.97 0.84 12.60
C LEU A 192 -0.04 -0.08 13.41
N THR A 193 1.19 -0.30 12.94
CA THR A 193 2.13 -1.27 13.53
C THR A 193 3.40 -0.58 14.04
N ALA A 194 4.01 -1.13 15.09
CA ALA A 194 5.33 -0.71 15.52
C ALA A 194 6.42 -1.23 14.55
N ARG A 195 7.56 -0.52 14.46
CA ARG A 195 8.66 -0.82 13.53
C ARG A 195 9.30 -2.20 13.75
N ASP A 196 9.23 -2.73 14.97
CA ASP A 196 9.88 -3.99 15.36
C ASP A 196 8.99 -5.23 15.18
N ASP A 197 7.75 -5.06 14.72
CA ASP A 197 6.77 -6.15 14.62
C ASP A 197 6.83 -6.89 13.27
N LYS A 198 8.05 -7.15 12.77
CA LYS A 198 8.27 -7.85 11.48
C LYS A 198 7.71 -9.28 11.46
N GLN A 199 7.60 -9.96 12.61
CA GLN A 199 6.98 -11.29 12.67
C GLN A 199 5.45 -11.22 12.57
N SER A 200 4.84 -10.17 13.05
CA SER A 200 3.39 -9.95 12.96
C SER A 200 2.95 -9.48 11.57
N GLN A 201 3.82 -8.83 10.79
CA GLN A 201 3.51 -8.50 9.40
C GLN A 201 3.32 -9.73 8.51
N LEU A 202 4.11 -10.80 8.71
CA LEU A 202 3.92 -12.09 8.02
C LEU A 202 2.66 -12.83 8.50
N SER A 203 2.25 -12.62 9.75
CA SER A 203 0.97 -13.10 10.29
C SER A 203 -0.20 -12.20 9.90
N GLY A 204 0.04 -10.93 9.66
CA GLY A 204 -0.94 -9.90 9.37
C GLY A 204 -1.68 -10.14 8.06
N TYR A 205 -1.03 -10.61 7.00
CA TYR A 205 -1.70 -11.05 5.77
C TYR A 205 -2.72 -12.18 5.99
N LYS A 206 -2.61 -12.92 7.11
CA LYS A 206 -3.59 -13.95 7.49
C LYS A 206 -4.81 -13.38 8.23
N ASN A 207 -4.74 -12.15 8.72
CA ASN A 207 -5.80 -11.55 9.55
C ASN A 207 -6.79 -10.68 8.77
N GLY A 208 -6.62 -10.53 7.45
CA GLY A 208 -7.59 -9.89 6.55
C GLY A 208 -7.59 -8.36 6.57
N ALA A 209 -6.57 -7.69 7.13
CA ALA A 209 -6.44 -6.24 7.02
C ALA A 209 -6.15 -5.83 5.57
N ASP A 210 -6.70 -4.69 5.15
CA ASP A 210 -6.58 -4.19 3.78
C ASP A 210 -5.27 -3.44 3.56
N ALA A 211 -4.72 -2.79 4.61
CA ALA A 211 -3.42 -2.13 4.57
C ALA A 211 -2.73 -2.09 5.95
N TYR A 212 -1.44 -1.77 5.92
CA TYR A 212 -0.60 -1.60 7.11
C TYR A 212 0.22 -0.32 6.99
N LEU A 213 0.33 0.41 8.11
CA LEU A 213 1.16 1.61 8.23
C LEU A 213 2.03 1.53 9.47
N THR A 214 3.34 1.74 9.30
CA THR A 214 4.30 1.63 10.41
C THR A 214 4.43 2.94 11.17
N LYS A 215 4.32 2.91 12.49
CA LYS A 215 4.59 4.05 13.39
C LYS A 215 6.11 4.27 13.54
N PRO A 216 6.61 5.53 13.55
CA PRO A 216 5.88 6.79 13.36
C PRO A 216 5.57 7.07 11.89
N PHE A 217 4.44 7.72 11.59
CA PHE A 217 4.00 8.10 10.26
C PHE A 217 3.55 9.56 10.19
N GLU A 218 3.50 10.11 8.98
CA GLU A 218 2.94 11.43 8.68
C GLU A 218 1.50 11.28 8.18
N ILE A 219 0.65 12.28 8.42
CA ILE A 219 -0.78 12.24 8.03
C ILE A 219 -0.94 12.05 6.52
N GLU A 220 -0.07 12.68 5.73
CA GLU A 220 -0.04 12.59 4.28
C GLU A 220 0.13 11.14 3.82
N MET A 221 0.98 10.36 4.50
CA MET A 221 1.19 8.95 4.20
C MET A 221 -0.06 8.11 4.51
N LEU A 222 -0.75 8.40 5.61
CA LEU A 222 -2.03 7.75 5.93
C LEU A 222 -3.09 8.09 4.87
N MET A 223 -3.18 9.35 4.46
CA MET A 223 -4.13 9.80 3.44
C MET A 223 -3.85 9.19 2.07
N GLU A 224 -2.59 8.94 1.70
CA GLU A 224 -2.25 8.22 0.46
C GLU A 224 -2.70 6.76 0.46
N ILE A 225 -2.70 6.10 1.62
CA ILE A 225 -3.19 4.71 1.75
C ILE A 225 -4.73 4.68 1.68
N ILE A 226 -5.40 5.72 2.16
CA ILE A 226 -6.86 5.83 2.19
C ILE A 226 -7.43 6.13 0.80
N ARG A 227 -6.69 6.83 -0.05
CA ARG A 227 -7.08 7.20 -1.44
C ARG A 227 -6.95 6.02 -2.40
#